data_10513d5aeca3ee0b4bf7241664f8e5df
#
_entry.id   10513d5aeca3ee0b4bf7241664f8e5df
#
_cell.length_a   1.000
_cell.length_b   1.000
_cell.length_c   1.000
_cell.angle_alpha   90.00
_cell.angle_beta   90.00
_cell.angle_gamma   90.00
#
_symmetry.space_group_name_H-M   'P 1'
#
loop_
_entity.id
_entity.type
_entity.pdbx_description
1 polymer ?
#
loop_
_entity_poly.entity_id
_entity_poly.type
_entity_poly.pdbx_seq_one_letter_code
_entity_poly.pdbx_strand_id
1 'polypeptide(L)'
;MTKETKISIGIVIIGIIAMTVYWFMPQEKEAKILKPSSFEERIILPLYEKSIYQNISEVQSYIADVKEMIQKGKAVLPLQSNELDSNAEKTQKILLKNSEFLKDTKHKNKLLHNDMMRILPAIISAMDEKSQKICQEHSCYQAEKYNFVTNTTTRAIVDVEEGKVLAVERYPNMQPDISLRLTRIAQAIALNAPEVKKELGFSPSKKDMTMANVRGTMKESPCENTNHLCVAPTFTDHKKEQALWAVVDLTELKLAAAKWAGLGKTTTPACISERSLQNRYVMKNFCQKDSFLEKDGWRITYRLTGSDGLEVRDVSFHEKKVFTSAKIVDWHVSYQQKGGEKLDTTTETYMEGRRIEYVRGEDGNYLFGYNDAMGCPLFSTSVVLAFNGPQIRELKNGDGFMLTQDFRNPKWPMACNYRYENRFEFYNDGSFRVVGVNKGRGCGDNAIYRPVMRIDMAVDNKENFYAYDGEWKPWKKESIHRQAQEPMSNTHAEHVEGKYPYKIVSSANEMQGYYIEPNSGQFDDLSRGDNATLFVTKFKEKEGDKDLLTLGSCCDLEVDGVEPYVNDESIEAQNIVLWYVPRIRNDAEKGQEYCWADTRIGEDGNLEVKVWPCTVGPKFIPIRK
;
A
#
# COMPACT_ATOMS: atom_id res chain seq x y z
N MET A 1 -68.04 -16.73 29.78
CA MET A 1 -66.66 -17.08 30.15
C MET A 1 -66.15 -16.09 31.19
N THR A 2 -65.87 -16.58 32.37
CA THR A 2 -65.42 -15.75 33.49
C THR A 2 -63.97 -15.26 33.25
N LYS A 3 -63.58 -14.21 33.94
CA LYS A 3 -62.24 -13.59 33.79
C LYS A 3 -61.11 -14.60 34.09
N GLU A 4 -61.37 -15.55 34.99
CA GLU A 4 -60.46 -16.64 35.32
C GLU A 4 -60.27 -17.66 34.20
N THR A 5 -61.30 -17.97 33.46
CA THR A 5 -61.21 -18.89 32.31
C THR A 5 -60.38 -18.30 31.15
N LYS A 6 -60.40 -16.97 30.97
CA LYS A 6 -59.59 -16.27 29.96
C LYS A 6 -58.11 -16.24 30.36
N ILE A 7 -57.80 -16.12 31.66
CA ILE A 7 -56.42 -16.13 32.17
C ILE A 7 -55.81 -17.52 32.05
N SER A 8 -56.57 -18.56 32.39
CA SER A 8 -56.08 -19.96 32.23
C SER A 8 -55.82 -20.35 30.79
N ILE A 9 -56.65 -19.93 29.84
CA ILE A 9 -56.44 -20.19 28.41
C ILE A 9 -55.20 -19.41 27.88
N GLY A 10 -55.00 -18.16 28.34
CA GLY A 10 -53.85 -17.34 28.00
C GLY A 10 -52.51 -17.98 28.44
N ILE A 11 -52.47 -18.54 29.66
CA ILE A 11 -51.26 -19.19 30.20
C ILE A 11 -50.98 -20.49 29.44
N VAL A 12 -51.99 -21.27 29.08
CA VAL A 12 -51.80 -22.49 28.29
C VAL A 12 -51.31 -22.19 26.88
N ILE A 13 -51.85 -21.17 26.21
CA ILE A 13 -51.37 -20.74 24.87
C ILE A 13 -49.94 -20.23 24.91
N ILE A 14 -49.55 -19.43 25.92
CA ILE A 14 -48.18 -18.97 26.11
C ILE A 14 -47.23 -20.16 26.37
N GLY A 15 -47.67 -21.11 27.19
CA GLY A 15 -46.90 -22.34 27.44
C GLY A 15 -46.69 -23.19 26.18
N ILE A 16 -47.73 -23.34 25.32
CA ILE A 16 -47.61 -24.06 24.05
C ILE A 16 -46.71 -23.32 23.05
N ILE A 17 -46.83 -22.01 22.97
CA ILE A 17 -45.93 -21.19 22.12
C ILE A 17 -44.51 -21.27 22.62
N ALA A 18 -44.27 -21.19 23.92
CA ALA A 18 -42.94 -21.34 24.49
C ALA A 18 -42.32 -22.72 24.25
N MET A 19 -43.12 -23.80 24.34
CA MET A 19 -42.70 -25.16 24.00
C MET A 19 -42.42 -25.34 22.51
N THR A 20 -43.23 -24.77 21.62
CA THR A 20 -42.99 -24.85 20.18
C THR A 20 -41.78 -24.02 19.78
N VAL A 21 -41.55 -22.84 20.35
CA VAL A 21 -40.34 -22.05 20.11
C VAL A 21 -39.09 -22.78 20.64
N TYR A 22 -39.16 -23.42 21.79
CA TYR A 22 -38.07 -24.24 22.34
C TYR A 22 -37.77 -25.49 21.46
N TRP A 23 -38.79 -26.06 20.83
CA TRP A 23 -38.63 -27.21 19.91
C TRP A 23 -38.12 -26.80 18.52
N PHE A 24 -38.37 -25.58 18.08
CA PHE A 24 -37.88 -25.03 16.81
C PHE A 24 -36.60 -24.17 16.94
N MET A 25 -36.16 -23.83 18.16
CA MET A 25 -34.78 -23.39 18.31
C MET A 25 -33.86 -24.52 17.87
N PRO A 26 -32.89 -24.26 16.98
CA PRO A 26 -31.87 -25.23 16.70
C PRO A 26 -31.28 -25.62 18.05
N GLN A 27 -31.59 -26.82 18.52
CA GLN A 27 -30.84 -27.39 19.63
C GLN A 27 -29.40 -27.41 19.12
N GLU A 28 -28.51 -26.60 19.69
CA GLU A 28 -27.09 -26.86 19.59
C GLU A 28 -26.95 -28.33 19.96
N LYS A 29 -26.86 -29.17 18.92
CA LYS A 29 -26.41 -30.52 19.13
C LYS A 29 -25.07 -30.33 19.77
N GLU A 30 -24.96 -30.66 21.07
CA GLU A 30 -23.65 -30.83 21.72
C GLU A 30 -22.82 -31.58 20.69
N ALA A 31 -21.83 -30.87 20.13
CA ALA A 31 -20.94 -31.46 19.16
C ALA A 31 -20.41 -32.70 19.89
N LYS A 32 -20.79 -33.89 19.41
CA LYS A 32 -20.20 -35.13 19.90
C LYS A 32 -18.71 -34.91 19.75
N ILE A 33 -18.06 -34.52 20.87
CA ILE A 33 -16.62 -34.50 20.96
C ILE A 33 -16.25 -35.93 20.62
N LEU A 34 -15.86 -36.18 19.36
CA LEU A 34 -15.25 -37.42 18.96
C LEU A 34 -14.15 -37.62 19.98
N LYS A 35 -14.33 -38.62 20.87
CA LYS A 35 -13.27 -38.97 21.82
C LYS A 35 -12.01 -39.09 20.99
N PRO A 36 -10.98 -38.29 21.25
CA PRO A 36 -9.74 -38.45 20.52
C PRO A 36 -9.35 -39.91 20.59
N SER A 37 -8.93 -40.48 19.46
CA SER A 37 -8.23 -41.78 19.41
C SER A 37 -7.31 -41.83 20.63
N SER A 38 -7.32 -42.95 21.37
CA SER A 38 -6.69 -43.00 22.69
C SER A 38 -5.30 -42.35 22.64
N PHE A 39 -4.91 -41.65 23.68
CA PHE A 39 -3.63 -40.89 23.75
C PHE A 39 -2.42 -41.77 23.33
N GLU A 40 -2.54 -43.08 23.48
CA GLU A 40 -1.53 -44.09 23.12
C GLU A 40 -1.44 -44.31 21.60
N GLU A 41 -2.51 -44.06 20.83
CA GLU A 41 -2.51 -44.18 19.37
C GLU A 41 -1.89 -42.96 18.67
N ARG A 42 -1.73 -41.82 19.36
CA ARG A 42 -1.14 -40.60 18.83
C ARG A 42 0.37 -40.47 19.03
N ILE A 43 1.07 -41.53 19.40
CA ILE A 43 2.53 -41.54 19.42
C ILE A 43 3.02 -41.61 17.97
N ILE A 44 3.63 -40.57 17.54
CA ILE A 44 3.86 -39.95 16.23
C ILE A 44 4.49 -40.85 15.17
N LEU A 45 5.43 -41.72 15.52
CA LEU A 45 6.18 -42.50 14.53
C LEU A 45 5.32 -43.51 13.75
N PRO A 46 4.33 -44.19 14.37
CA PRO A 46 3.47 -45.10 13.64
C PRO A 46 2.52 -44.45 12.63
N LEU A 47 2.14 -43.19 12.86
CA LEU A 47 1.20 -42.45 11.97
C LEU A 47 1.91 -42.02 10.68
N TYR A 48 3.13 -41.51 10.78
CA TYR A 48 3.91 -41.08 9.62
C TYR A 48 4.40 -42.21 8.74
N GLU A 49 4.72 -43.36 9.34
CA GLU A 49 5.13 -44.54 8.59
C GLU A 49 4.00 -45.16 7.76
N LYS A 50 2.74 -44.81 8.07
CA LYS A 50 1.55 -45.21 7.29
C LYS A 50 1.20 -44.21 6.17
N SER A 51 1.84 -43.07 6.10
CA SER A 51 1.54 -42.09 5.05
C SER A 51 1.93 -42.64 3.68
N ILE A 52 0.99 -42.61 2.74
CA ILE A 52 1.25 -42.95 1.33
C ILE A 52 2.16 -41.93 0.64
N TYR A 53 2.37 -40.77 1.25
CA TYR A 53 3.19 -39.65 0.75
C TYR A 53 4.61 -39.66 1.31
N GLN A 54 5.02 -40.68 2.09
CA GLN A 54 6.36 -40.75 2.69
C GLN A 54 7.51 -40.74 1.68
N ASN A 55 7.25 -41.07 0.41
CA ASN A 55 8.25 -41.05 -0.66
C ASN A 55 8.43 -39.66 -1.30
N ILE A 56 7.63 -38.66 -0.92
CA ILE A 56 7.80 -37.27 -1.36
C ILE A 56 8.96 -36.68 -0.57
N SER A 57 9.90 -36.00 -1.26
CA SER A 57 11.15 -35.51 -0.66
C SER A 57 10.91 -34.62 0.56
N GLU A 58 9.95 -33.68 0.48
CA GLU A 58 9.60 -32.75 1.56
C GLU A 58 9.03 -33.51 2.79
N VAL A 59 8.18 -34.49 2.55
CA VAL A 59 7.59 -35.34 3.60
C VAL A 59 8.65 -36.25 4.23
N GLN A 60 9.48 -36.88 3.40
CA GLN A 60 10.58 -37.75 3.83
C GLN A 60 11.59 -37.00 4.72
N SER A 61 12.00 -35.81 4.27
CA SER A 61 12.91 -34.95 5.04
C SER A 61 12.31 -34.57 6.40
N TYR A 62 11.05 -34.17 6.42
CA TYR A 62 10.35 -33.85 7.67
C TYR A 62 10.25 -35.03 8.65
N ILE A 63 9.88 -36.18 8.16
CA ILE A 63 9.84 -37.41 8.99
C ILE A 63 11.23 -37.74 9.56
N ALA A 64 12.28 -37.54 8.77
CA ALA A 64 13.65 -37.73 9.22
C ALA A 64 14.03 -36.73 10.32
N ASP A 65 13.70 -35.41 10.12
CA ASP A 65 13.93 -34.38 11.12
C ASP A 65 13.22 -34.65 12.45
N VAL A 66 11.95 -35.09 12.40
CA VAL A 66 11.18 -35.47 13.60
C VAL A 66 11.78 -36.69 14.30
N LYS A 67 12.18 -37.70 13.54
CA LYS A 67 12.85 -38.91 14.10
C LYS A 67 14.18 -38.52 14.78
N GLU A 68 14.99 -37.71 14.12
CA GLU A 68 16.26 -37.22 14.67
C GLU A 68 16.04 -36.40 15.94
N MET A 69 15.03 -35.50 15.95
CA MET A 69 14.65 -34.70 17.11
C MET A 69 14.36 -35.60 18.32
N ILE A 70 13.52 -36.63 18.14
CA ILE A 70 13.12 -37.56 19.20
C ILE A 70 14.32 -38.39 19.67
N GLN A 71 15.13 -38.93 18.76
CA GLN A 71 16.33 -39.70 19.08
C GLN A 71 17.36 -38.89 19.87
N LYS A 72 17.51 -37.60 19.56
CA LYS A 72 18.40 -36.69 20.28
C LYS A 72 17.79 -36.14 21.59
N GLY A 73 16.61 -36.58 21.97
CA GLY A 73 15.92 -36.14 23.18
C GLY A 73 15.48 -34.65 23.16
N LYS A 74 15.40 -34.03 21.97
CA LYS A 74 14.94 -32.65 21.82
C LYS A 74 13.42 -32.61 21.91
N ALA A 75 12.91 -31.63 22.65
CA ALA A 75 11.49 -31.51 22.98
C ALA A 75 10.63 -30.85 21.90
N VAL A 76 11.24 -30.05 21.02
CA VAL A 76 10.57 -29.25 19.99
C VAL A 76 11.41 -29.24 18.73
N LEU A 77 10.80 -29.47 17.57
CA LEU A 77 11.44 -29.28 16.27
C LEU A 77 11.57 -27.79 15.98
N PRO A 78 12.79 -27.23 15.84
CA PRO A 78 13.01 -25.81 15.65
C PRO A 78 12.64 -25.36 14.23
N LEU A 79 12.38 -24.07 14.04
CA LEU A 79 12.34 -23.43 12.73
C LEU A 79 13.73 -23.48 12.07
N GLN A 80 13.74 -23.48 10.76
CA GLN A 80 14.98 -23.44 9.98
C GLN A 80 15.58 -22.02 10.00
N SER A 81 16.88 -21.90 9.84
CA SER A 81 17.58 -20.61 9.89
C SER A 81 17.11 -19.61 8.82
N ASN A 82 16.63 -20.08 7.68
CA ASN A 82 16.08 -19.25 6.62
C ASN A 82 14.66 -18.70 6.92
N GLU A 83 14.07 -19.09 8.04
CA GLU A 83 12.77 -18.60 8.53
C GLU A 83 12.95 -17.56 9.66
N LEU A 84 14.18 -17.27 10.07
CA LEU A 84 14.50 -16.51 11.27
C LEU A 84 15.41 -15.32 10.96
N ASP A 85 15.07 -14.16 11.50
CA ASP A 85 16.03 -13.08 11.68
C ASP A 85 16.91 -13.33 12.94
N SER A 86 17.88 -12.46 13.17
CA SER A 86 18.84 -12.61 14.27
C SER A 86 18.19 -12.63 15.65
N ASN A 87 17.14 -11.85 15.87
CA ASN A 87 16.42 -11.78 17.15
C ASN A 87 15.47 -12.96 17.31
N ALA A 88 14.81 -13.39 16.24
CA ALA A 88 14.00 -14.61 16.23
C ALA A 88 14.87 -15.84 16.53
N GLU A 89 16.11 -15.90 16.01
CA GLU A 89 17.04 -16.98 16.31
C GLU A 89 17.46 -17.01 17.80
N LYS A 90 17.74 -15.83 18.39
CA LYS A 90 17.97 -15.70 19.84
C LYS A 90 16.76 -16.16 20.64
N THR A 91 15.58 -15.67 20.27
CA THR A 91 14.30 -16.06 20.90
C THR A 91 14.12 -17.58 20.89
N GLN A 92 14.35 -18.23 19.75
CA GLN A 92 14.28 -19.68 19.65
C GLN A 92 15.25 -20.38 20.61
N LYS A 93 16.50 -19.92 20.68
CA LYS A 93 17.52 -20.49 21.58
C LYS A 93 17.14 -20.34 23.06
N ILE A 94 16.51 -19.24 23.46
CA ILE A 94 16.02 -18.99 24.82
C ILE A 94 14.88 -19.96 25.13
N LEU A 95 13.87 -20.05 24.26
CA LEU A 95 12.67 -20.85 24.49
C LEU A 95 12.95 -22.35 24.52
N LEU A 96 13.87 -22.84 23.68
CA LEU A 96 14.26 -24.26 23.67
C LEU A 96 14.99 -24.72 24.96
N LYS A 97 15.32 -23.79 25.87
CA LYS A 97 15.88 -24.05 27.19
C LYS A 97 14.91 -23.72 28.34
N ASN A 98 13.79 -23.09 28.05
CA ASN A 98 12.85 -22.62 29.05
C ASN A 98 11.91 -23.74 29.51
N SER A 99 11.95 -24.09 30.81
CA SER A 99 11.19 -25.21 31.37
C SER A 99 9.67 -25.00 31.29
N GLU A 100 9.18 -23.76 31.47
CA GLU A 100 7.75 -23.47 31.38
C GLU A 100 7.24 -23.59 29.94
N PHE A 101 8.00 -23.12 28.96
CA PHE A 101 7.66 -23.28 27.55
C PHE A 101 7.66 -24.75 27.11
N LEU A 102 8.51 -25.58 27.71
CA LEU A 102 8.66 -27.01 27.38
C LEU A 102 7.80 -27.95 28.24
N LYS A 103 6.98 -27.42 29.17
CA LYS A 103 6.26 -28.20 30.16
C LYS A 103 5.37 -29.31 29.61
N ASP A 104 4.71 -29.09 28.46
CA ASP A 104 3.74 -29.99 27.83
C ASP A 104 4.34 -30.84 26.69
N THR A 105 5.67 -30.90 26.58
CA THR A 105 6.35 -31.64 25.51
C THR A 105 6.61 -33.10 25.83
N LYS A 106 6.24 -33.58 27.03
CA LYS A 106 6.44 -34.95 27.49
C LYS A 106 5.19 -35.49 28.14
N HIS A 107 4.95 -36.81 27.97
CA HIS A 107 3.96 -37.58 28.71
C HIS A 107 4.58 -38.89 29.14
N LYS A 108 4.51 -39.26 30.44
CA LYS A 108 5.11 -40.46 31.01
C LYS A 108 6.54 -40.73 30.51
N ASN A 109 7.39 -39.69 30.54
CA ASN A 109 8.78 -39.68 30.04
C ASN A 109 8.97 -39.89 28.51
N LYS A 110 7.90 -40.00 27.73
CA LYS A 110 7.98 -40.02 26.27
C LYS A 110 7.86 -38.59 25.71
N LEU A 111 8.70 -38.25 24.75
CA LEU A 111 8.59 -36.98 24.01
C LEU A 111 7.34 -37.02 23.14
N LEU A 112 6.62 -35.92 23.12
CA LEU A 112 5.50 -35.70 22.22
C LEU A 112 5.98 -34.85 21.03
N HIS A 113 5.28 -34.99 19.91
CA HIS A 113 5.60 -34.18 18.74
C HIS A 113 5.20 -32.71 18.93
N ASN A 114 6.18 -31.86 18.90
CA ASN A 114 6.00 -30.41 18.96
C ASN A 114 6.87 -29.76 17.91
N ASP A 115 6.28 -28.85 17.12
CA ASP A 115 7.01 -27.99 16.19
C ASP A 115 6.94 -26.54 16.63
N MET A 116 8.03 -25.83 16.46
CA MET A 116 7.99 -24.38 16.45
C MET A 116 7.28 -23.92 15.17
N MET A 117 6.26 -23.11 15.31
CA MET A 117 5.40 -22.70 14.20
C MET A 117 5.81 -21.36 13.61
N ARG A 118 6.05 -20.38 14.47
CA ARG A 118 6.54 -19.04 14.05
C ARG A 118 7.20 -18.30 15.20
N ILE A 119 8.05 -17.34 14.85
CA ILE A 119 8.62 -16.37 15.76
C ILE A 119 8.60 -15.02 15.04
N LEU A 120 7.93 -14.04 15.63
CA LEU A 120 7.70 -12.72 15.05
C LEU A 120 7.90 -11.64 16.11
N PRO A 121 8.16 -10.37 15.72
CA PRO A 121 8.07 -9.25 16.65
C PRO A 121 6.73 -9.26 17.38
N ALA A 122 6.76 -9.04 18.66
CA ALA A 122 5.58 -9.15 19.49
C ALA A 122 4.64 -7.94 19.31
N ILE A 123 3.32 -8.19 19.35
CA ILE A 123 2.30 -7.12 19.25
C ILE A 123 2.07 -6.57 20.67
N ILE A 124 2.67 -5.40 20.95
CA ILE A 124 2.68 -4.79 22.28
C ILE A 124 1.26 -4.57 22.81
N SER A 125 0.33 -4.09 22.00
CA SER A 125 -1.06 -3.83 22.40
C SER A 125 -1.86 -5.07 22.84
N ALA A 126 -1.37 -6.26 22.52
CA ALA A 126 -2.02 -7.53 22.86
C ALA A 126 -1.46 -8.18 24.13
N MET A 127 -0.58 -7.50 24.88
CA MET A 127 0.08 -8.01 26.08
C MET A 127 -0.55 -7.45 27.36
N ASP A 128 -0.22 -8.07 28.50
CA ASP A 128 -0.48 -7.49 29.81
C ASP A 128 0.32 -6.20 30.03
N GLU A 129 -0.16 -5.31 30.93
CA GLU A 129 0.46 -4.00 31.16
C GLU A 129 1.94 -4.05 31.56
N LYS A 130 2.35 -5.09 32.29
CA LYS A 130 3.73 -5.25 32.73
C LYS A 130 4.64 -5.60 31.56
N SER A 131 4.22 -6.53 30.71
CA SER A 131 4.94 -6.91 29.49
C SER A 131 4.95 -5.76 28.48
N GLN A 132 3.86 -4.98 28.38
CA GLN A 132 3.81 -3.79 27.53
C GLN A 132 4.91 -2.77 27.88
N LYS A 133 5.08 -2.45 29.17
CA LYS A 133 6.11 -1.48 29.61
C LYS A 133 7.51 -1.93 29.24
N ILE A 134 7.82 -3.21 29.42
CA ILE A 134 9.12 -3.77 29.05
C ILE A 134 9.32 -3.70 27.53
N CYS A 135 8.32 -4.13 26.76
CA CYS A 135 8.42 -4.23 25.31
C CYS A 135 8.29 -2.89 24.58
N GLN A 136 7.98 -1.78 25.28
CA GLN A 136 8.11 -0.42 24.76
C GLN A 136 9.56 0.07 24.75
N GLU A 137 10.40 -0.47 25.63
CA GLU A 137 11.81 -0.08 25.79
C GLU A 137 12.75 -1.12 25.15
N HIS A 138 12.34 -2.40 25.11
CA HIS A 138 13.13 -3.53 24.65
C HIS A 138 12.52 -4.20 23.41
N SER A 139 13.36 -4.89 22.65
CA SER A 139 12.93 -5.74 21.54
C SER A 139 12.28 -7.02 22.04
N CYS A 140 10.97 -7.12 21.92
CA CYS A 140 10.21 -8.32 22.29
C CYS A 140 9.78 -9.13 21.07
N TYR A 141 9.82 -10.46 21.21
CA TYR A 141 9.37 -11.41 20.20
C TYR A 141 8.33 -12.36 20.75
N GLN A 142 7.34 -12.67 19.94
CA GLN A 142 6.33 -13.69 20.19
C GLN A 142 6.68 -14.95 19.45
N ALA A 143 6.66 -16.10 20.12
CA ALA A 143 6.86 -17.40 19.52
C ALA A 143 5.66 -18.31 19.77
N GLU A 144 5.36 -19.17 18.81
CA GLU A 144 4.32 -20.18 18.94
C GLU A 144 4.89 -21.57 18.63
N LYS A 145 4.62 -22.54 19.52
CA LYS A 145 4.79 -23.96 19.25
C LYS A 145 3.45 -24.67 19.27
N TYR A 146 3.36 -25.75 18.52
CA TYR A 146 2.17 -26.59 18.49
C TYR A 146 2.50 -28.03 18.87
N ASN A 147 1.68 -28.58 19.76
CA ASN A 147 1.72 -29.98 20.15
C ASN A 147 0.68 -30.74 19.36
N PHE A 148 1.13 -31.56 18.42
CA PHE A 148 0.24 -32.34 17.54
C PHE A 148 -0.54 -33.44 18.29
N VAL A 149 -0.04 -33.92 19.45
CA VAL A 149 -0.68 -34.97 20.22
C VAL A 149 -1.82 -34.43 21.06
N THR A 150 -1.62 -33.30 21.69
CA THR A 150 -2.62 -32.68 22.57
C THR A 150 -3.45 -31.57 21.90
N ASN A 151 -3.19 -31.29 20.62
CA ASN A 151 -3.82 -30.21 19.87
C ASN A 151 -3.76 -28.87 20.64
N THR A 152 -2.57 -28.53 21.11
CA THR A 152 -2.38 -27.34 21.97
C THR A 152 -1.33 -26.41 21.38
N THR A 153 -1.70 -25.15 21.23
CA THR A 153 -0.75 -24.07 20.91
C THR A 153 -0.21 -23.47 22.20
N THR A 154 1.10 -23.35 22.31
CA THR A 154 1.78 -22.59 23.37
C THR A 154 2.38 -21.35 22.76
N ARG A 155 2.01 -20.19 23.31
CA ARG A 155 2.55 -18.88 22.96
C ARG A 155 3.48 -18.40 24.05
N ALA A 156 4.62 -17.82 23.68
CA ALA A 156 5.54 -17.19 24.62
C ALA A 156 5.94 -15.80 24.13
N ILE A 157 6.14 -14.89 25.08
CA ILE A 157 6.70 -13.56 24.84
C ILE A 157 8.10 -13.54 25.46
N VAL A 158 9.08 -13.07 24.69
CA VAL A 158 10.48 -13.03 25.08
C VAL A 158 11.04 -11.61 24.90
N ASP A 159 11.61 -11.07 25.94
CA ASP A 159 12.51 -9.93 25.89
C ASP A 159 13.87 -10.44 25.40
N VAL A 160 14.24 -10.04 24.18
CA VAL A 160 15.44 -10.56 23.50
C VAL A 160 16.72 -9.92 24.03
N GLU A 161 16.63 -8.70 24.56
CA GLU A 161 17.77 -7.95 25.08
C GLU A 161 18.23 -8.53 26.42
N GLU A 162 17.27 -8.77 27.33
CA GLU A 162 17.53 -9.39 28.63
C GLU A 162 17.59 -10.94 28.58
N GLY A 163 17.21 -11.52 27.46
CA GLY A 163 17.13 -12.98 27.33
C GLY A 163 16.07 -13.63 28.23
N LYS A 164 14.99 -12.92 28.53
CA LYS A 164 13.99 -13.30 29.52
C LYS A 164 12.66 -13.64 28.89
N VAL A 165 12.06 -14.76 29.33
CA VAL A 165 10.68 -15.10 28.98
C VAL A 165 9.74 -14.34 29.89
N LEU A 166 8.89 -13.49 29.32
CA LEU A 166 7.95 -12.64 30.05
C LEU A 166 6.63 -13.34 30.35
N ALA A 167 6.11 -14.09 29.35
CA ALA A 167 4.85 -14.80 29.47
C ALA A 167 4.91 -16.14 28.70
N VAL A 168 4.17 -17.14 29.19
CA VAL A 168 3.91 -18.41 28.49
C VAL A 168 2.45 -18.77 28.71
N GLU A 169 1.71 -18.87 27.62
CA GLU A 169 0.29 -19.19 27.61
C GLU A 169 0.01 -20.44 26.78
N ARG A 170 -1.01 -21.20 27.17
CA ARG A 170 -1.41 -22.44 26.49
C ARG A 170 -2.87 -22.38 26.07
N TYR A 171 -3.11 -22.71 24.84
CA TYR A 171 -4.42 -22.65 24.21
C TYR A 171 -4.79 -24.06 23.68
N PRO A 172 -5.53 -24.86 24.47
CA PRO A 172 -6.03 -26.14 24.01
C PRO A 172 -7.02 -25.97 22.86
N ASN A 173 -6.97 -26.89 21.89
CA ASN A 173 -7.82 -26.90 20.70
C ASN A 173 -7.69 -25.65 19.82
N MET A 174 -6.63 -24.88 19.97
CA MET A 174 -6.28 -23.75 19.11
C MET A 174 -5.11 -24.11 18.21
N GLN A 175 -5.29 -23.94 16.92
CA GLN A 175 -4.27 -24.20 15.92
C GLN A 175 -3.53 -22.90 15.57
N PRO A 176 -2.18 -22.91 15.50
CA PRO A 176 -1.37 -21.76 15.11
C PRO A 176 -1.35 -21.60 13.59
N ASP A 177 -0.76 -20.51 13.11
CA ASP A 177 -0.28 -20.48 11.73
C ASP A 177 0.87 -21.48 11.56
N ILE A 178 0.98 -22.05 10.36
CA ILE A 178 1.98 -23.07 10.09
C ILE A 178 3.30 -22.48 9.58
N SER A 179 4.41 -23.15 9.88
CA SER A 179 5.74 -22.80 9.37
C SER A 179 5.84 -22.97 7.85
N LEU A 180 6.85 -22.34 7.24
CA LEU A 180 7.15 -22.54 5.81
C LEU A 180 7.43 -24.00 5.47
N ARG A 181 8.04 -24.74 6.39
CA ARG A 181 8.25 -26.19 6.26
C ARG A 181 6.94 -26.92 6.08
N LEU A 182 5.96 -26.71 6.97
CA LEU A 182 4.65 -27.35 6.90
C LEU A 182 3.84 -26.87 5.68
N THR A 183 3.98 -25.60 5.30
CA THR A 183 3.38 -25.09 4.06
C THR A 183 3.89 -25.85 2.83
N ARG A 184 5.21 -26.08 2.74
CA ARG A 184 5.81 -26.86 1.63
C ARG A 184 5.34 -28.31 1.62
N ILE A 185 5.18 -28.91 2.78
CA ILE A 185 4.65 -30.28 2.91
C ILE A 185 3.20 -30.34 2.43
N ALA A 186 2.35 -29.41 2.88
CA ALA A 186 0.97 -29.34 2.43
C ALA A 186 0.86 -29.19 0.91
N GLN A 187 1.68 -28.30 0.34
CA GLN A 187 1.78 -28.13 -1.10
C GLN A 187 2.20 -29.41 -1.81
N ALA A 188 3.25 -30.08 -1.31
CA ALA A 188 3.78 -31.30 -1.91
C ALA A 188 2.76 -32.44 -1.87
N ILE A 189 2.04 -32.61 -0.77
CA ILE A 189 0.95 -33.62 -0.67
C ILE A 189 -0.16 -33.29 -1.67
N ALA A 190 -0.66 -32.06 -1.70
CA ALA A 190 -1.75 -31.65 -2.59
C ALA A 190 -1.39 -31.82 -4.08
N LEU A 191 -0.16 -31.47 -4.47
CA LEU A 191 0.32 -31.60 -5.85
C LEU A 191 0.51 -33.06 -6.29
N ASN A 192 0.81 -33.96 -5.35
CA ASN A 192 1.05 -35.37 -5.66
C ASN A 192 -0.18 -36.26 -5.44
N ALA A 193 -1.22 -35.75 -4.79
CA ALA A 193 -2.42 -36.50 -4.49
C ALA A 193 -3.16 -36.96 -5.78
N PRO A 194 -3.39 -38.28 -5.97
CA PRO A 194 -4.11 -38.77 -7.15
C PRO A 194 -5.52 -38.18 -7.27
N GLU A 195 -6.21 -38.01 -6.13
CA GLU A 195 -7.55 -37.44 -6.07
C GLU A 195 -7.58 -36.01 -6.61
N VAL A 196 -6.60 -35.15 -6.25
CA VAL A 196 -6.48 -33.79 -6.74
C VAL A 196 -6.22 -33.77 -8.25
N LYS A 197 -5.33 -34.63 -8.73
CA LYS A 197 -5.06 -34.77 -10.17
C LYS A 197 -6.29 -35.23 -10.97
N LYS A 198 -7.04 -36.17 -10.39
CA LYS A 198 -8.29 -36.66 -11.00
C LYS A 198 -9.34 -35.57 -11.08
N GLU A 199 -9.55 -34.81 -10.00
CA GLU A 199 -10.55 -33.73 -9.96
C GLU A 199 -10.19 -32.56 -10.89
N LEU A 200 -8.91 -32.21 -10.99
CA LEU A 200 -8.44 -31.16 -11.91
C LEU A 200 -8.42 -31.60 -13.37
N GLY A 201 -8.22 -32.89 -13.64
CA GLY A 201 -8.02 -33.44 -14.98
C GLY A 201 -6.63 -33.20 -15.56
N PHE A 202 -5.69 -32.70 -14.76
CA PHE A 202 -4.29 -32.50 -15.13
C PHE A 202 -3.37 -32.60 -13.90
N SER A 203 -2.06 -32.67 -14.11
CA SER A 203 -1.07 -32.65 -13.04
C SER A 203 -0.74 -31.21 -12.66
N PRO A 204 -1.18 -30.70 -11.48
CA PRO A 204 -0.98 -29.31 -11.10
C PRO A 204 0.46 -29.02 -10.70
N SER A 205 0.84 -27.74 -10.77
CA SER A 205 2.09 -27.17 -10.30
C SER A 205 1.85 -26.15 -9.17
N LYS A 206 2.92 -25.68 -8.53
CA LYS A 206 2.81 -24.62 -7.51
C LYS A 206 2.15 -23.32 -8.01
N LYS A 207 2.21 -23.07 -9.32
CA LYS A 207 1.60 -21.87 -9.93
C LYS A 207 0.08 -21.94 -10.01
N ASP A 208 -0.46 -23.14 -10.01
CA ASP A 208 -1.90 -23.39 -10.11
C ASP A 208 -2.58 -23.33 -8.73
N MET A 209 -1.79 -23.25 -7.66
CA MET A 209 -2.24 -23.30 -6.28
C MET A 209 -2.31 -21.91 -5.65
N THR A 210 -3.36 -21.68 -4.90
CA THR A 210 -3.57 -20.49 -4.06
C THR A 210 -3.81 -20.93 -2.60
N MET A 211 -3.68 -20.02 -1.65
CA MET A 211 -4.06 -20.22 -0.24
C MET A 211 -3.52 -21.52 0.39
N ALA A 212 -2.27 -21.87 0.09
CA ALA A 212 -1.68 -23.16 0.49
C ALA A 212 -1.58 -23.40 2.01
N ASN A 213 -1.67 -22.35 2.80
CA ASN A 213 -1.54 -22.35 4.26
C ASN A 213 -2.84 -22.02 5.01
N VAL A 214 -3.96 -21.87 4.30
CA VAL A 214 -5.26 -21.59 4.94
C VAL A 214 -5.77 -22.84 5.64
N ARG A 215 -6.23 -22.68 6.87
CA ARG A 215 -6.84 -23.76 7.65
C ARG A 215 -8.01 -24.39 6.91
N GLY A 216 -8.03 -25.73 6.91
CA GLY A 216 -9.10 -26.50 6.31
C GLY A 216 -9.85 -27.30 7.35
N THR A 217 -11.16 -27.34 7.26
CA THR A 217 -12.00 -28.25 8.02
C THR A 217 -12.85 -29.09 7.07
N MET A 218 -13.11 -30.32 7.44
CA MET A 218 -13.92 -31.21 6.62
C MET A 218 -14.74 -32.12 7.52
N LYS A 219 -16.07 -32.03 7.40
CA LYS A 219 -17.00 -32.85 8.14
C LYS A 219 -16.74 -34.35 7.85
N GLU A 220 -16.90 -35.21 8.85
CA GLU A 220 -16.70 -36.64 8.77
C GLU A 220 -15.24 -37.04 8.44
N SER A 221 -14.29 -36.18 8.81
CA SER A 221 -12.85 -36.47 8.67
C SER A 221 -12.09 -36.12 9.95
N PRO A 222 -10.83 -36.52 10.10
CA PRO A 222 -9.98 -36.08 11.22
C PRO A 222 -9.81 -34.54 11.29
N CYS A 223 -10.04 -33.81 10.21
CA CYS A 223 -9.98 -32.35 10.16
C CYS A 223 -11.23 -31.66 10.71
N GLU A 224 -12.27 -32.41 11.09
CA GLU A 224 -13.47 -31.86 11.70
C GLU A 224 -13.17 -31.38 13.14
N ASN A 225 -13.78 -30.26 13.51
CA ASN A 225 -13.67 -29.68 14.86
C ASN A 225 -12.24 -29.40 15.34
N THR A 226 -11.32 -29.12 14.42
CA THR A 226 -9.93 -28.76 14.72
C THR A 226 -9.13 -29.81 15.52
N ASN A 227 -9.52 -31.07 15.49
CA ASN A 227 -8.82 -32.16 16.19
C ASN A 227 -7.42 -32.42 15.63
N HIS A 228 -7.25 -32.28 14.30
CA HIS A 228 -5.99 -32.36 13.60
C HIS A 228 -5.61 -31.00 12.98
N LEU A 229 -4.33 -30.74 12.84
CA LEU A 229 -3.84 -29.57 12.13
C LEU A 229 -4.02 -29.77 10.63
N CYS A 230 -5.03 -29.13 10.07
CA CYS A 230 -5.37 -29.26 8.67
C CYS A 230 -5.31 -27.92 7.94
N VAL A 231 -4.82 -27.95 6.72
CA VAL A 231 -4.77 -26.79 5.81
C VAL A 231 -5.38 -27.15 4.47
N ALA A 232 -5.79 -26.16 3.69
CA ALA A 232 -6.48 -26.39 2.42
C ALA A 232 -5.79 -25.66 1.25
N PRO A 233 -4.69 -26.22 0.69
CA PRO A 233 -4.22 -25.80 -0.63
C PRO A 233 -5.39 -25.78 -1.62
N THR A 234 -5.58 -24.64 -2.29
CA THR A 234 -6.77 -24.39 -3.11
C THR A 234 -6.37 -24.16 -4.56
N PHE A 235 -7.09 -24.80 -5.49
CA PHE A 235 -6.91 -24.64 -6.92
C PHE A 235 -8.15 -24.00 -7.52
N THR A 236 -7.99 -22.90 -8.27
CA THR A 236 -9.10 -22.14 -8.82
C THR A 236 -9.31 -22.47 -10.29
N ASP A 237 -10.49 -22.92 -10.66
CA ASP A 237 -10.94 -23.02 -12.05
C ASP A 237 -11.87 -21.83 -12.37
N HIS A 238 -11.28 -20.78 -12.94
CA HIS A 238 -12.02 -19.58 -13.32
C HIS A 238 -13.03 -19.82 -14.45
N LYS A 239 -12.84 -20.85 -15.28
CA LYS A 239 -13.77 -21.15 -16.37
C LYS A 239 -15.07 -21.77 -15.86
N LYS A 240 -14.95 -22.57 -14.80
CA LYS A 240 -16.10 -23.23 -14.17
C LYS A 240 -16.63 -22.46 -12.97
N GLU A 241 -16.02 -21.32 -12.62
CA GLU A 241 -16.35 -20.55 -11.41
C GLU A 241 -16.33 -21.41 -10.14
N GLN A 242 -15.32 -22.27 -10.00
CA GLN A 242 -15.17 -23.20 -8.91
C GLN A 242 -13.75 -23.17 -8.35
N ALA A 243 -13.62 -23.54 -7.07
CA ALA A 243 -12.35 -23.80 -6.41
C ALA A 243 -12.32 -25.23 -5.86
N LEU A 244 -11.25 -25.94 -6.13
CA LEU A 244 -10.97 -27.24 -5.54
C LEU A 244 -10.18 -27.03 -4.24
N TRP A 245 -10.75 -27.45 -3.14
CA TRP A 245 -10.09 -27.47 -1.83
C TRP A 245 -9.44 -28.84 -1.62
N ALA A 246 -8.12 -28.87 -1.56
CA ALA A 246 -7.36 -30.05 -1.20
C ALA A 246 -7.02 -29.97 0.29
N VAL A 247 -7.88 -30.53 1.13
CA VAL A 247 -7.67 -30.52 2.59
C VAL A 247 -6.58 -31.52 2.96
N VAL A 248 -5.45 -30.99 3.46
CA VAL A 248 -4.30 -31.76 3.89
C VAL A 248 -4.25 -31.83 5.41
N ASP A 249 -4.25 -33.01 5.95
CA ASP A 249 -4.03 -33.30 7.36
C ASP A 249 -2.51 -33.38 7.63
N LEU A 250 -1.99 -32.35 8.28
CA LEU A 250 -0.58 -32.25 8.65
C LEU A 250 -0.24 -33.07 9.91
N THR A 251 -1.25 -33.48 10.67
CA THR A 251 -1.04 -34.40 11.82
C THR A 251 -0.74 -35.82 11.36
N GLU A 252 -1.36 -36.26 10.26
CA GLU A 252 -1.14 -37.58 9.69
C GLU A 252 -0.40 -37.57 8.34
N LEU A 253 0.01 -36.41 7.87
CA LEU A 253 0.71 -36.21 6.58
C LEU A 253 -0.02 -36.89 5.41
N LYS A 254 -1.30 -36.59 5.24
CA LYS A 254 -2.14 -37.16 4.18
C LYS A 254 -3.13 -36.15 3.62
N LEU A 255 -3.67 -36.45 2.42
CA LEU A 255 -4.85 -35.78 1.92
C LEU A 255 -6.07 -36.30 2.70
N ALA A 256 -6.81 -35.39 3.34
CA ALA A 256 -8.08 -35.70 4.00
C ALA A 256 -9.26 -35.69 3.03
N ALA A 257 -9.27 -34.74 2.09
CA ALA A 257 -10.31 -34.62 1.07
C ALA A 257 -9.88 -33.69 -0.09
N ALA A 258 -10.55 -33.88 -1.24
CA ALA A 258 -10.54 -32.94 -2.36
C ALA A 258 -12.00 -32.64 -2.74
N LYS A 259 -12.43 -31.38 -2.58
CA LYS A 259 -13.85 -31.00 -2.78
C LYS A 259 -13.95 -29.69 -3.55
N TRP A 260 -14.88 -29.65 -4.51
CA TRP A 260 -15.21 -28.45 -5.25
C TRP A 260 -16.18 -27.56 -4.46
N ALA A 261 -15.91 -26.25 -4.50
CA ALA A 261 -16.78 -25.21 -3.98
C ALA A 261 -17.05 -24.19 -5.07
N GLY A 262 -18.27 -23.69 -5.16
CA GLY A 262 -18.65 -22.63 -6.08
C GLY A 262 -18.08 -21.28 -5.63
N LEU A 263 -17.50 -20.51 -6.56
CA LEU A 263 -17.00 -19.15 -6.31
C LEU A 263 -18.13 -18.10 -6.35
N GLY A 264 -19.34 -18.50 -6.70
CA GLY A 264 -20.46 -17.60 -6.96
C GLY A 264 -20.45 -17.07 -8.39
N LYS A 265 -21.58 -16.48 -8.79
CA LYS A 265 -21.70 -15.87 -10.12
C LYS A 265 -21.22 -14.42 -10.04
N THR A 266 -20.26 -14.06 -10.88
CA THR A 266 -19.85 -12.68 -11.08
C THR A 266 -20.16 -12.26 -12.50
N THR A 267 -20.59 -11.03 -12.69
CA THR A 267 -20.80 -10.43 -14.02
C THR A 267 -19.53 -9.87 -14.62
N THR A 268 -18.46 -9.78 -13.84
CA THR A 268 -17.14 -9.26 -14.20
C THR A 268 -16.06 -10.29 -13.94
N PRO A 269 -14.95 -10.25 -14.66
CA PRO A 269 -13.80 -11.12 -14.38
C PRO A 269 -13.41 -11.04 -12.92
N ALA A 270 -13.25 -12.20 -12.32
CA ALA A 270 -12.89 -12.36 -10.92
C ALA A 270 -11.60 -11.63 -10.56
N CYS A 271 -11.36 -11.52 -9.30
CA CYS A 271 -10.20 -10.98 -8.59
C CYS A 271 -9.00 -10.60 -9.44
N ILE A 272 -8.84 -9.31 -9.68
CA ILE A 272 -7.62 -8.75 -10.28
C ILE A 272 -6.72 -8.31 -9.13
N SER A 273 -5.53 -8.88 -9.02
CA SER A 273 -4.53 -8.40 -8.07
C SER A 273 -4.05 -7.00 -8.48
N GLU A 274 -3.61 -6.20 -7.52
CA GLU A 274 -3.05 -4.88 -7.77
C GLU A 274 -1.94 -4.91 -8.83
N ARG A 275 -1.03 -5.88 -8.74
CA ARG A 275 0.02 -6.07 -9.73
C ARG A 275 -0.51 -6.41 -11.12
N SER A 276 -1.58 -7.20 -11.20
CA SER A 276 -2.25 -7.51 -12.46
C SER A 276 -2.93 -6.28 -13.05
N LEU A 277 -3.58 -5.48 -12.18
CA LEU A 277 -4.20 -4.22 -12.58
C LEU A 277 -3.15 -3.27 -13.17
N GLN A 278 -2.06 -3.02 -12.46
CA GLN A 278 -0.98 -2.14 -12.92
C GLN A 278 -0.32 -2.67 -14.20
N ASN A 279 0.17 -3.92 -14.19
CA ASN A 279 1.00 -4.44 -15.26
C ASN A 279 0.24 -4.87 -16.52
N ARG A 280 -1.07 -5.12 -16.42
CA ARG A 280 -1.87 -5.57 -17.57
C ARG A 280 -2.91 -4.55 -17.96
N TYR A 281 -3.77 -4.16 -17.03
CA TYR A 281 -4.91 -3.31 -17.34
C TYR A 281 -4.47 -1.87 -17.64
N VAL A 282 -3.67 -1.26 -16.76
CA VAL A 282 -3.18 0.11 -16.95
C VAL A 282 -2.26 0.20 -18.17
N MET A 283 -1.28 -0.71 -18.28
CA MET A 283 -0.39 -0.76 -19.43
C MET A 283 -1.15 -0.93 -20.75
N LYS A 284 -2.11 -1.84 -20.77
CA LYS A 284 -2.85 -2.14 -22.01
C LYS A 284 -3.75 -1.00 -22.47
N ASN A 285 -4.41 -0.32 -21.52
CA ASN A 285 -5.50 0.58 -21.86
C ASN A 285 -5.13 2.06 -21.85
N PHE A 286 -4.15 2.47 -21.07
CA PHE A 286 -3.86 3.90 -20.83
C PHE A 286 -2.42 4.32 -21.14
N CYS A 287 -1.44 3.42 -21.02
CA CYS A 287 -0.04 3.79 -21.18
C CYS A 287 0.28 4.14 -22.63
N GLN A 288 0.80 5.36 -22.85
CA GLN A 288 1.17 5.92 -24.15
C GLN A 288 0.06 5.80 -25.20
N LYS A 289 -1.19 5.83 -24.72
CA LYS A 289 -2.38 5.80 -25.58
C LYS A 289 -3.24 7.01 -25.30
N ASP A 290 -3.61 7.68 -26.37
CA ASP A 290 -4.53 8.79 -26.28
C ASP A 290 -5.93 8.33 -25.91
N SER A 291 -6.51 9.03 -24.98
CA SER A 291 -7.90 8.97 -24.58
C SER A 291 -8.54 10.35 -24.80
N PHE A 292 -9.81 10.36 -25.15
CA PHE A 292 -10.53 11.59 -25.45
C PHE A 292 -11.67 11.80 -24.46
N LEU A 293 -11.86 13.04 -24.06
CA LEU A 293 -12.97 13.46 -23.21
C LEU A 293 -13.61 14.72 -23.79
N GLU A 294 -14.92 14.68 -23.91
CA GLU A 294 -15.73 15.86 -24.22
C GLU A 294 -16.79 15.99 -23.13
N LYS A 295 -16.72 17.08 -22.35
CA LYS A 295 -17.59 17.31 -21.20
C LYS A 295 -17.66 18.79 -20.85
N ASP A 296 -18.85 19.30 -20.59
CA ASP A 296 -19.14 20.66 -20.09
C ASP A 296 -18.46 21.78 -20.92
N GLY A 297 -18.44 21.62 -22.25
CA GLY A 297 -17.78 22.54 -23.18
C GLY A 297 -16.28 22.35 -23.37
N TRP A 298 -15.67 21.47 -22.60
CA TRP A 298 -14.26 21.11 -22.71
C TRP A 298 -14.06 19.94 -23.68
N ARG A 299 -13.00 20.01 -24.50
CA ARG A 299 -12.45 18.91 -25.28
C ARG A 299 -11.02 18.67 -24.86
N ILE A 300 -10.68 17.45 -24.52
CA ILE A 300 -9.43 17.10 -23.86
C ILE A 300 -8.91 15.80 -24.44
N THR A 301 -7.64 15.76 -24.82
CA THR A 301 -6.88 14.55 -25.05
C THR A 301 -5.97 14.31 -23.86
N TYR A 302 -5.86 13.07 -23.38
CA TYR A 302 -4.98 12.73 -22.27
C TYR A 302 -4.39 11.33 -22.43
N ARG A 303 -3.23 11.11 -21.81
CA ARG A 303 -2.55 9.82 -21.78
C ARG A 303 -1.64 9.68 -20.56
N LEU A 304 -1.31 8.46 -20.20
CA LEU A 304 -0.23 8.17 -19.27
C LEU A 304 1.09 8.09 -20.03
N THR A 305 2.09 8.80 -19.55
CA THR A 305 3.44 8.85 -20.10
C THR A 305 4.34 7.77 -19.49
N GLY A 306 5.55 7.64 -19.99
CA GLY A 306 6.56 6.73 -19.45
C GLY A 306 7.09 7.14 -18.09
N SER A 307 7.27 8.45 -17.84
CA SER A 307 7.97 8.97 -16.67
C SER A 307 7.43 10.28 -16.10
N ASP A 308 6.67 11.06 -16.86
CA ASP A 308 6.20 12.40 -16.51
C ASP A 308 4.67 12.47 -16.37
N GLY A 309 4.14 11.48 -15.67
CA GLY A 309 2.80 11.47 -15.13
C GLY A 309 1.68 11.35 -16.15
N LEU A 310 0.57 12.02 -15.84
CA LEU A 310 -0.57 12.19 -16.72
C LEU A 310 -0.36 13.45 -17.56
N GLU A 311 -0.23 13.27 -18.87
CA GLU A 311 -0.23 14.38 -19.82
C GLU A 311 -1.65 14.67 -20.27
N VAL A 312 -2.03 15.95 -20.21
CA VAL A 312 -3.27 16.48 -20.77
C VAL A 312 -2.90 17.42 -21.90
N ARG A 313 -3.49 17.23 -23.08
CA ARG A 313 -3.08 17.96 -24.28
C ARG A 313 -4.24 18.28 -25.22
N ASP A 314 -3.98 19.16 -26.17
CA ASP A 314 -4.93 19.61 -27.17
C ASP A 314 -6.26 20.07 -26.56
N VAL A 315 -6.15 20.88 -25.49
CA VAL A 315 -7.30 21.30 -24.71
C VAL A 315 -7.98 22.52 -25.33
N SER A 316 -9.29 22.43 -25.48
CA SER A 316 -10.13 23.54 -25.89
C SER A 316 -11.38 23.67 -25.02
N PHE A 317 -11.87 24.90 -24.89
CA PHE A 317 -13.12 25.24 -24.24
C PHE A 317 -14.01 26.03 -25.23
N HIS A 318 -15.22 25.52 -25.51
CA HIS A 318 -16.12 26.05 -26.53
C HIS A 318 -15.37 26.33 -27.85
N GLU A 319 -14.63 25.32 -28.35
CA GLU A 319 -13.82 25.34 -29.59
C GLU A 319 -12.60 26.27 -29.58
N LYS A 320 -12.39 27.10 -28.56
CA LYS A 320 -11.19 27.90 -28.41
C LYS A 320 -10.08 27.10 -27.75
N LYS A 321 -8.92 27.07 -28.37
CA LYS A 321 -7.73 26.44 -27.75
C LYS A 321 -7.40 27.16 -26.45
N VAL A 322 -7.00 26.37 -25.44
CA VAL A 322 -6.63 26.83 -24.09
C VAL A 322 -5.15 26.55 -23.85
N PHE A 323 -4.73 25.32 -23.98
CA PHE A 323 -3.32 24.93 -23.91
C PHE A 323 -3.02 23.73 -24.81
N THR A 324 -1.75 23.63 -25.23
CA THR A 324 -1.26 22.55 -26.09
C THR A 324 -0.97 21.31 -25.27
N SER A 325 -0.28 21.47 -24.12
CA SER A 325 0.00 20.37 -23.20
C SER A 325 0.21 20.89 -21.78
N ALA A 326 -0.17 20.06 -20.79
CA ALA A 326 0.17 20.29 -19.41
C ALA A 326 0.42 18.95 -18.71
N LYS A 327 1.45 18.91 -17.86
CA LYS A 327 1.84 17.71 -17.10
C LYS A 327 2.67 18.08 -15.87
N ILE A 328 2.80 17.13 -14.94
CA ILE A 328 3.75 17.19 -13.83
C ILE A 328 4.88 16.25 -14.19
N VAL A 329 6.05 16.81 -14.50
CA VAL A 329 7.19 16.05 -15.03
C VAL A 329 7.74 15.08 -14.00
N ASP A 330 8.04 15.57 -12.81
CA ASP A 330 8.45 14.75 -11.67
C ASP A 330 8.22 15.51 -10.34
N TRP A 331 8.58 14.87 -9.23
CA TRP A 331 8.61 15.49 -7.91
C TRP A 331 10.04 15.50 -7.41
N HIS A 332 10.60 16.67 -7.19
CA HIS A 332 11.85 16.82 -6.46
C HIS A 332 11.55 16.82 -4.97
N VAL A 333 12.13 15.88 -4.25
CA VAL A 333 11.94 15.72 -2.80
C VAL A 333 13.27 15.89 -2.11
N SER A 334 13.37 16.91 -1.24
CA SER A 334 14.59 17.20 -0.48
C SER A 334 14.33 17.04 1.01
N TYR A 335 15.21 16.31 1.70
CA TYR A 335 15.15 16.09 3.15
C TYR A 335 16.29 16.85 3.83
N GLN A 336 15.99 17.46 4.98
CA GLN A 336 17.01 18.05 5.85
C GLN A 336 17.46 16.99 6.86
N GLN A 337 18.74 16.91 7.11
CA GLN A 337 19.27 16.06 8.16
C GLN A 337 19.00 16.67 9.53
N LYS A 338 18.38 15.91 10.44
CA LYS A 338 18.23 16.33 11.84
C LYS A 338 19.57 16.16 12.55
N GLY A 339 20.05 17.21 13.20
CA GLY A 339 21.08 17.12 14.25
C GLY A 339 22.52 17.33 13.87
N GLY A 340 22.85 17.81 12.68
CA GLY A 340 24.22 18.31 12.39
C GLY A 340 25.35 17.26 12.42
N GLU A 341 25.03 15.96 12.47
CA GLU A 341 26.04 14.92 12.30
C GLU A 341 26.55 14.94 10.86
N LYS A 342 27.87 15.09 10.70
CA LYS A 342 28.52 14.95 9.40
C LYS A 342 28.31 13.52 8.93
N LEU A 343 27.44 13.31 7.94
CA LEU A 343 27.44 12.04 7.22
C LEU A 343 28.81 11.87 6.53
N ASP A 344 29.41 10.73 6.74
CA ASP A 344 30.61 10.36 6.01
C ASP A 344 30.23 10.22 4.53
N THR A 345 30.70 11.17 3.70
CA THR A 345 30.41 11.21 2.27
C THR A 345 31.02 10.05 1.49
N THR A 346 31.74 9.16 2.15
CA THR A 346 32.36 7.99 1.53
C THR A 346 31.45 6.75 1.54
N THR A 347 30.35 6.76 2.29
CA THR A 347 29.41 5.66 2.33
C THR A 347 28.23 5.90 1.38
N GLU A 348 28.20 5.19 0.26
CA GLU A 348 26.99 5.07 -0.55
C GLU A 348 25.94 4.32 0.25
N THR A 349 24.97 5.03 0.81
CA THR A 349 23.88 4.39 1.53
C THR A 349 22.78 4.04 0.55
N TYR A 350 22.49 2.77 0.39
CA TYR A 350 21.33 2.28 -0.37
C TYR A 350 20.18 2.02 0.59
N MET A 351 19.15 2.84 0.53
CA MET A 351 17.86 2.48 1.12
C MET A 351 17.01 1.77 0.06
N GLU A 352 16.62 0.54 0.33
CA GLU A 352 15.79 -0.29 -0.56
C GLU A 352 16.32 -0.45 -2.02
N GLY A 353 17.65 -0.41 -2.21
CA GLY A 353 18.26 -0.59 -3.54
C GLY A 353 18.28 0.68 -4.40
N ARG A 354 18.00 1.85 -3.84
CA ARG A 354 18.10 3.14 -4.53
C ARG A 354 19.31 3.93 -4.04
N ARG A 355 19.98 4.59 -4.98
CA ARG A 355 21.06 5.52 -4.68
C ARG A 355 20.47 6.80 -4.11
N ILE A 356 20.93 7.21 -2.93
CA ILE A 356 20.59 8.52 -2.34
C ILE A 356 21.74 9.48 -2.71
N GLU A 357 21.41 10.57 -3.39
CA GLU A 357 22.35 11.64 -3.65
C GLU A 357 22.33 12.65 -2.51
N TYR A 358 23.50 12.96 -1.99
CA TYR A 358 23.69 13.96 -0.94
C TYR A 358 24.18 15.26 -1.56
N VAL A 359 23.47 16.35 -1.28
CA VAL A 359 23.85 17.68 -1.70
C VAL A 359 24.12 18.53 -0.46
N ARG A 360 25.20 19.29 -0.48
CA ARG A 360 25.58 20.18 0.60
C ARG A 360 24.81 21.49 0.47
N GLY A 361 23.97 21.84 1.47
CA GLY A 361 23.34 23.15 1.54
C GLY A 361 24.32 24.26 1.89
N GLU A 362 23.98 25.51 1.59
CA GLU A 362 24.82 26.71 1.86
C GLU A 362 25.17 26.90 3.34
N ASP A 363 24.31 26.40 4.24
CA ASP A 363 24.48 26.42 5.71
C ASP A 363 25.37 25.28 6.25
N GLY A 364 25.92 24.44 5.36
CA GLY A 364 26.69 23.25 5.73
C GLY A 364 25.84 22.03 6.08
N ASN A 365 24.51 22.13 6.04
CA ASN A 365 23.62 20.98 6.18
C ASN A 365 23.60 20.16 4.88
N TYR A 366 23.64 18.84 5.03
CA TYR A 366 23.51 17.94 3.89
C TYR A 366 22.02 17.71 3.61
N LEU A 367 21.63 17.93 2.37
CA LEU A 367 20.32 17.58 1.87
C LEU A 367 20.43 16.25 1.13
N PHE A 368 19.47 15.40 1.32
CA PHE A 368 19.31 14.18 0.53
C PHE A 368 17.88 14.08 0.04
N GLY A 369 17.64 13.32 -1.01
CA GLY A 369 16.29 13.23 -1.54
C GLY A 369 16.18 12.39 -2.78
N TYR A 370 15.13 12.62 -3.54
CA TYR A 370 14.74 11.84 -4.69
C TYR A 370 14.17 12.71 -5.80
N ASN A 371 14.31 12.24 -7.03
CA ASN A 371 13.48 12.66 -8.16
C ASN A 371 12.45 11.56 -8.40
N ASP A 372 11.21 11.82 -8.05
CA ASP A 372 10.13 10.84 -8.15
C ASP A 372 9.39 10.99 -9.47
N ALA A 373 9.91 10.33 -10.50
CA ALA A 373 9.23 10.22 -11.79
C ALA A 373 7.97 9.35 -11.64
N MET A 374 6.86 9.85 -12.17
CA MET A 374 5.56 9.18 -12.17
C MET A 374 5.27 8.65 -13.57
N GLY A 375 4.85 7.42 -13.70
CA GLY A 375 4.56 6.92 -15.04
C GLY A 375 3.93 5.54 -15.09
N CYS A 376 3.93 5.04 -16.29
CA CYS A 376 3.43 3.71 -16.61
C CYS A 376 4.19 2.61 -15.86
N PRO A 377 3.50 1.55 -15.42
CA PRO A 377 4.16 0.37 -14.90
C PRO A 377 5.19 -0.19 -15.90
N LEU A 378 6.24 -0.84 -15.38
CA LEU A 378 7.31 -1.49 -16.14
C LEU A 378 8.29 -0.55 -16.88
N PHE A 379 8.15 0.75 -16.78
CA PHE A 379 9.16 1.68 -17.26
C PHE A 379 10.23 1.89 -16.17
N SER A 380 11.48 1.73 -16.57
CA SER A 380 12.62 1.80 -15.63
C SER A 380 12.82 3.17 -14.99
N THR A 381 12.31 4.22 -15.63
CA THR A 381 12.39 5.60 -15.16
C THR A 381 11.27 5.97 -14.18
N SER A 382 10.18 5.20 -14.17
CA SER A 382 9.07 5.47 -13.24
C SER A 382 9.40 4.97 -11.84
N VAL A 383 9.41 5.86 -10.89
CA VAL A 383 9.63 5.57 -9.47
C VAL A 383 8.31 5.28 -8.78
N VAL A 384 7.28 6.04 -9.10
CA VAL A 384 5.91 5.90 -8.56
C VAL A 384 4.97 5.52 -9.70
N LEU A 385 4.32 4.38 -9.57
CA LEU A 385 3.60 3.76 -10.67
C LEU A 385 2.13 4.13 -10.71
N ALA A 386 1.58 4.30 -11.93
CA ALA A 386 0.16 4.52 -12.13
C ALA A 386 -0.67 3.39 -11.52
N PHE A 387 -1.60 3.76 -10.66
CA PHE A 387 -2.53 2.86 -9.98
C PHE A 387 -3.95 3.14 -10.46
N ASN A 388 -4.65 2.10 -10.89
CA ASN A 388 -5.90 2.22 -11.66
C ASN A 388 -5.64 2.96 -13.01
N GLY A 389 -6.66 3.39 -13.71
CA GLY A 389 -6.55 4.29 -14.84
C GLY A 389 -6.98 5.71 -14.45
N PRO A 390 -6.83 6.67 -15.34
CA PRO A 390 -7.35 8.01 -15.15
C PRO A 390 -8.85 8.00 -14.81
N GLN A 391 -9.27 8.84 -13.88
CA GLN A 391 -10.63 8.92 -13.41
C GLN A 391 -11.19 10.34 -13.59
N ILE A 392 -12.46 10.41 -13.97
CA ILE A 392 -13.19 11.66 -14.10
C ILE A 392 -14.16 11.74 -12.93
N ARG A 393 -14.15 12.88 -12.22
CA ARG A 393 -15.02 13.15 -11.07
C ARG A 393 -15.61 14.53 -11.17
N GLU A 394 -16.83 14.72 -10.65
CA GLU A 394 -17.41 16.05 -10.53
C GLU A 394 -16.69 16.88 -9.47
N LEU A 395 -16.55 18.16 -9.72
CA LEU A 395 -16.16 19.14 -8.70
C LEU A 395 -17.31 19.34 -7.71
N LYS A 396 -16.99 19.80 -6.51
CA LYS A 396 -18.02 20.15 -5.52
C LYS A 396 -18.94 21.21 -6.12
N ASN A 397 -20.22 21.11 -5.81
CA ASN A 397 -21.28 22.02 -6.25
C ASN A 397 -21.61 21.99 -7.76
N GLY A 398 -21.03 21.09 -8.54
CA GLY A 398 -21.28 21.03 -9.98
C GLY A 398 -20.58 22.16 -10.77
N ASP A 399 -19.55 22.76 -10.22
CA ASP A 399 -18.80 23.86 -10.86
C ASP A 399 -17.93 23.40 -12.04
N GLY A 400 -17.90 22.12 -12.31
CA GLY A 400 -17.11 21.49 -13.36
C GLY A 400 -16.68 20.07 -12.97
N PHE A 401 -15.62 19.60 -13.55
CA PHE A 401 -15.09 18.24 -13.31
C PHE A 401 -13.57 18.25 -13.16
N MET A 402 -13.05 17.16 -12.64
CA MET A 402 -11.62 16.90 -12.56
C MET A 402 -11.23 15.59 -13.23
N LEU A 403 -10.11 15.58 -13.92
CA LEU A 403 -9.42 14.41 -14.43
C LEU A 403 -8.26 14.10 -13.49
N THR A 404 -8.23 12.91 -12.90
CA THR A 404 -7.25 12.53 -11.89
C THR A 404 -6.54 11.23 -12.23
N GLN A 405 -5.27 11.12 -11.91
CA GLN A 405 -4.49 9.90 -11.93
C GLN A 405 -3.71 9.72 -10.63
N ASP A 406 -3.92 8.60 -10.00
CA ASP A 406 -3.21 8.20 -8.77
C ASP A 406 -1.95 7.39 -9.14
N PHE A 407 -0.83 7.71 -8.49
CA PHE A 407 0.45 7.01 -8.62
C PHE A 407 0.92 6.59 -7.23
N ARG A 408 1.39 5.35 -7.07
CA ARG A 408 1.88 4.91 -5.77
C ARG A 408 2.92 3.82 -5.85
N ASN A 409 3.78 3.78 -4.84
CA ASN A 409 4.62 2.62 -4.58
C ASN A 409 3.77 1.46 -4.02
N PRO A 410 4.09 0.22 -4.36
CA PRO A 410 3.30 -0.95 -3.95
C PRO A 410 3.20 -1.15 -2.44
N LYS A 411 4.17 -0.67 -1.67
CA LYS A 411 4.20 -0.81 -0.21
C LYS A 411 3.63 0.41 0.54
N TRP A 412 3.08 1.41 -0.14
CA TRP A 412 2.40 2.50 0.53
C TRP A 412 1.29 1.96 1.46
N PRO A 413 1.13 2.44 2.69
CA PRO A 413 1.65 3.65 3.32
C PRO A 413 2.89 3.46 4.22
N MET A 414 3.71 2.45 3.99
CA MET A 414 4.98 2.34 4.72
C MET A 414 5.89 3.54 4.42
N ALA A 415 6.78 3.88 5.36
CA ALA A 415 7.75 4.96 5.16
C ALA A 415 8.57 4.75 3.88
N CYS A 416 8.98 5.84 3.23
CA CYS A 416 9.66 5.85 1.93
C CYS A 416 8.87 5.22 0.77
N ASN A 417 7.56 5.14 0.90
CA ASN A 417 6.68 4.69 -0.17
C ASN A 417 5.69 5.79 -0.50
N TYR A 418 5.92 6.45 -1.60
CA TYR A 418 5.18 7.66 -1.98
C TYR A 418 3.84 7.34 -2.63
N ARG A 419 2.92 8.29 -2.53
CA ARG A 419 1.67 8.30 -3.26
C ARG A 419 1.34 9.71 -3.69
N TYR A 420 1.28 9.94 -4.99
CA TYR A 420 0.97 11.22 -5.62
C TYR A 420 -0.30 11.11 -6.46
N GLU A 421 -0.94 12.25 -6.71
CA GLU A 421 -2.03 12.35 -7.67
C GLU A 421 -1.76 13.53 -8.60
N ASN A 422 -1.81 13.29 -9.91
CA ASN A 422 -1.95 14.35 -10.88
C ASN A 422 -3.44 14.65 -11.04
N ARG A 423 -3.82 15.92 -10.94
CA ARG A 423 -5.19 16.37 -11.06
C ARG A 423 -5.27 17.57 -11.97
N PHE A 424 -6.21 17.55 -12.88
CA PHE A 424 -6.57 18.67 -13.73
C PHE A 424 -8.04 19.00 -13.46
N GLU A 425 -8.31 20.22 -13.03
CA GLU A 425 -9.65 20.70 -12.74
C GLU A 425 -10.10 21.61 -13.88
N PHE A 426 -11.29 21.38 -14.38
CA PHE A 426 -11.90 22.10 -15.49
C PHE A 426 -13.24 22.67 -15.03
N TYR A 427 -13.38 23.98 -15.07
CA TYR A 427 -14.55 24.69 -14.56
C TYR A 427 -15.48 25.11 -15.68
N ASN A 428 -16.77 25.22 -15.37
CA ASN A 428 -17.83 25.61 -16.32
C ASN A 428 -17.65 27.05 -16.86
N ASP A 429 -16.83 27.84 -16.22
CA ASP A 429 -16.52 29.20 -16.63
C ASP A 429 -15.28 29.32 -17.54
N GLY A 430 -14.68 28.22 -17.93
CA GLY A 430 -13.47 28.16 -18.73
C GLY A 430 -12.17 28.35 -17.94
N SER A 431 -12.26 28.46 -16.61
CA SER A 431 -11.08 28.37 -15.74
C SER A 431 -10.59 26.91 -15.69
N PHE A 432 -9.31 26.72 -15.47
CA PHE A 432 -8.74 25.39 -15.22
C PHE A 432 -7.62 25.46 -14.18
N ARG A 433 -7.26 24.31 -13.62
CA ARG A 433 -6.18 24.21 -12.65
C ARG A 433 -5.33 22.97 -12.87
N VAL A 434 -4.01 23.12 -12.80
CA VAL A 434 -3.06 22.01 -12.78
C VAL A 434 -2.63 21.76 -11.35
N VAL A 435 -2.82 20.54 -10.85
CA VAL A 435 -2.71 20.25 -9.41
C VAL A 435 -1.84 19.04 -9.16
N GLY A 436 -0.81 19.22 -8.35
CA GLY A 436 -0.06 18.16 -7.71
C GLY A 436 -0.62 17.88 -6.31
N VAL A 437 -0.92 16.61 -6.02
CA VAL A 437 -1.35 16.16 -4.69
C VAL A 437 -0.34 15.18 -4.14
N ASN A 438 0.22 15.45 -2.95
CA ASN A 438 1.03 14.50 -2.22
C ASN A 438 0.20 13.91 -1.07
N LYS A 439 0.10 12.59 -1.04
CA LYS A 439 -0.65 11.81 -0.03
C LYS A 439 0.27 11.15 1.02
N GLY A 440 1.58 11.51 1.03
CA GLY A 440 2.58 10.84 1.86
C GLY A 440 2.83 9.42 1.33
N ARG A 441 3.55 8.56 1.90
CA ARG A 441 4.32 8.57 3.15
C ARG A 441 5.81 8.70 2.79
N GLY A 442 6.36 9.90 2.95
CA GLY A 442 7.80 10.14 2.71
C GLY A 442 8.72 9.40 3.68
N CYS A 443 10.03 9.55 3.47
CA CYS A 443 11.06 8.97 4.33
C CYS A 443 11.20 9.69 5.67
N GLY A 444 10.76 10.95 5.79
CA GLY A 444 10.85 11.80 6.97
C GLY A 444 9.74 12.83 7.06
N ASP A 445 9.76 13.59 8.12
CA ASP A 445 8.80 14.64 8.46
C ASP A 445 9.31 16.07 8.18
N ASN A 446 10.46 16.19 7.52
CA ASN A 446 11.18 17.43 7.26
C ASN A 446 11.53 17.59 5.77
N ALA A 447 10.69 17.06 4.90
CA ALA A 447 10.88 17.14 3.47
C ALA A 447 10.28 18.41 2.87
N ILE A 448 10.90 18.89 1.78
CA ILE A 448 10.33 19.86 0.87
C ILE A 448 10.04 19.14 -0.43
N TYR A 449 8.77 19.19 -0.87
CA TYR A 449 8.28 18.59 -2.09
C TYR A 449 8.08 19.67 -3.15
N ARG A 450 8.63 19.45 -4.35
CA ARG A 450 8.60 20.39 -5.47
C ARG A 450 8.13 19.67 -6.73
N PRO A 451 6.82 19.60 -7.00
CA PRO A 451 6.32 19.09 -8.28
C PRO A 451 6.67 20.06 -9.40
N VAL A 452 7.32 19.60 -10.44
CA VAL A 452 7.69 20.40 -11.60
C VAL A 452 6.56 20.31 -12.63
N MET A 453 5.75 21.36 -12.71
CA MET A 453 4.62 21.45 -13.63
C MET A 453 5.06 22.19 -14.91
N ARG A 454 4.85 21.55 -16.06
CA ARG A 454 5.08 22.15 -17.38
C ARG A 454 3.75 22.40 -18.06
N ILE A 455 3.51 23.65 -18.47
CA ILE A 455 2.25 24.11 -19.06
C ILE A 455 2.56 24.92 -20.33
N ASP A 456 2.23 24.36 -21.46
CA ASP A 456 2.38 24.95 -22.79
C ASP A 456 1.03 25.53 -23.21
N MET A 457 0.87 26.82 -22.98
CA MET A 457 -0.37 27.54 -23.30
C MET A 457 -0.58 27.63 -24.82
N ALA A 458 -1.80 27.85 -25.24
CA ALA A 458 -2.13 28.00 -26.64
C ALA A 458 -3.17 29.11 -26.85
N VAL A 459 -2.89 30.31 -26.31
CA VAL A 459 -3.82 31.42 -26.44
C VAL A 459 -3.98 31.81 -27.91
N ASP A 460 -2.87 31.95 -28.64
CA ASP A 460 -2.83 32.05 -30.10
C ASP A 460 -1.46 31.66 -30.69
N ASN A 461 -0.63 30.96 -29.90
CA ASN A 461 0.77 30.59 -30.18
C ASN A 461 1.71 31.80 -30.34
N LYS A 462 1.29 32.98 -29.88
CA LYS A 462 2.06 34.23 -29.79
C LYS A 462 1.65 34.98 -28.54
N GLU A 463 2.14 34.50 -27.43
CA GLU A 463 1.79 34.99 -26.11
C GLU A 463 2.78 36.05 -25.61
N ASN A 464 2.30 36.90 -24.70
CA ASN A 464 3.10 37.74 -23.83
C ASN A 464 2.81 37.35 -22.37
N PHE A 465 3.84 37.30 -21.55
CA PHE A 465 3.74 37.06 -20.11
C PHE A 465 3.97 38.35 -19.33
N TYR A 466 3.16 38.56 -18.30
CA TYR A 466 3.25 39.73 -17.42
C TYR A 466 3.30 39.31 -15.96
N ALA A 467 4.14 40.01 -15.19
CA ALA A 467 4.07 40.02 -13.73
C ALA A 467 3.56 41.40 -13.26
N TYR A 468 2.87 41.41 -12.12
CA TYR A 468 2.41 42.63 -11.50
C TYR A 468 3.38 43.10 -10.42
N ASP A 469 3.74 44.38 -10.49
CA ASP A 469 4.56 45.07 -9.50
C ASP A 469 4.08 46.51 -9.40
N GLY A 470 2.87 46.72 -8.86
CA GLY A 470 2.15 48.00 -8.90
C GLY A 470 1.55 48.34 -10.27
N GLU A 471 2.08 47.75 -11.33
CA GLU A 471 1.57 47.77 -12.70
C GLU A 471 1.94 46.48 -13.42
N TRP A 472 1.25 46.15 -14.52
CA TRP A 472 1.57 44.99 -15.34
C TRP A 472 2.85 45.22 -16.15
N LYS A 473 3.94 44.49 -15.81
CA LYS A 473 5.24 44.55 -16.48
C LYS A 473 5.45 43.34 -17.37
N PRO A 474 5.61 43.54 -18.70
CA PRO A 474 5.87 42.43 -19.60
C PRO A 474 7.28 41.82 -19.37
N TRP A 475 7.36 40.49 -19.38
CA TRP A 475 8.63 39.83 -19.51
C TRP A 475 9.01 39.73 -20.98
N LYS A 476 10.20 40.22 -21.32
CA LYS A 476 10.66 40.27 -22.71
C LYS A 476 11.56 39.09 -23.06
N LYS A 477 12.17 38.51 -22.08
CA LYS A 477 13.10 37.41 -22.21
C LYS A 477 12.72 36.27 -21.24
N GLU A 478 13.21 35.10 -21.55
CA GLU A 478 13.14 33.99 -20.62
C GLU A 478 13.63 34.41 -19.25
N SER A 479 12.91 34.03 -18.22
CA SER A 479 13.15 34.55 -16.86
C SER A 479 12.72 33.56 -15.80
N ILE A 480 13.30 33.76 -14.62
CA ILE A 480 13.01 33.03 -13.40
C ILE A 480 12.47 33.99 -12.37
N HIS A 481 11.36 33.68 -11.74
CA HIS A 481 10.79 34.45 -10.65
C HIS A 481 10.42 33.55 -9.48
N ARG A 482 10.76 33.96 -8.28
CA ARG A 482 10.35 33.28 -7.05
C ARG A 482 9.24 34.05 -6.38
N GLN A 483 8.15 33.40 -6.07
CA GLN A 483 7.01 34.02 -5.36
C GLN A 483 7.39 34.43 -3.93
N ALA A 484 8.31 33.68 -3.29
CA ALA A 484 8.87 34.02 -2.00
C ALA A 484 10.39 33.83 -2.01
N GLN A 485 11.12 34.75 -1.34
CA GLN A 485 12.58 34.64 -1.22
C GLN A 485 12.97 33.49 -0.30
N GLU A 486 12.12 33.19 0.69
CA GLU A 486 12.33 32.09 1.61
C GLU A 486 11.43 30.92 1.26
N PRO A 487 11.97 29.78 0.78
CA PRO A 487 11.17 28.63 0.36
C PRO A 487 10.31 28.03 1.46
N MET A 488 10.63 28.32 2.71
CA MET A 488 9.95 27.83 3.91
C MET A 488 9.01 28.85 4.53
N SER A 489 8.94 30.08 3.97
CA SER A 489 8.06 31.10 4.51
C SER A 489 6.60 30.76 4.20
N ASN A 490 5.74 31.12 5.11
CA ASN A 490 4.30 31.00 4.95
C ASN A 490 3.70 32.18 4.17
N THR A 491 4.55 32.99 3.53
CA THR A 491 4.11 34.17 2.76
C THR A 491 3.64 33.74 1.37
N HIS A 492 2.63 34.39 0.91
CA HIS A 492 2.11 34.27 -0.45
C HIS A 492 2.71 35.33 -1.35
N ALA A 493 2.69 35.04 -2.64
CA ALA A 493 2.82 36.10 -3.63
C ALA A 493 1.76 37.15 -3.36
N GLU A 494 2.17 38.41 -3.38
CA GLU A 494 1.22 39.52 -3.26
C GLU A 494 0.25 39.48 -4.44
N HIS A 495 -1.02 39.32 -4.13
CA HIS A 495 -2.08 39.35 -5.11
C HIS A 495 -2.46 40.80 -5.38
N VAL A 496 -2.53 41.16 -6.64
CA VAL A 496 -2.84 42.49 -7.08
C VAL A 496 -4.03 42.49 -8.02
N GLU A 497 -4.79 43.55 -8.00
CA GLU A 497 -5.96 43.75 -8.84
C GLU A 497 -6.88 42.48 -8.84
N GLY A 498 -7.35 42.14 -7.67
CA GLY A 498 -8.26 41.03 -7.49
C GLY A 498 -7.61 39.65 -7.25
N LYS A 499 -6.31 39.56 -6.93
CA LYS A 499 -5.62 38.32 -6.51
C LYS A 499 -4.66 37.67 -7.52
N TYR A 500 -4.32 38.30 -8.63
CA TYR A 500 -3.55 37.66 -9.70
C TYR A 500 -2.19 38.35 -9.90
N PRO A 501 -1.09 37.73 -9.48
CA PRO A 501 0.25 38.29 -9.65
C PRO A 501 0.78 38.12 -11.07
N TYR A 502 0.16 37.28 -11.90
CA TYR A 502 0.64 36.96 -13.25
C TYR A 502 -0.52 36.91 -14.25
N LYS A 503 -0.23 37.22 -15.51
CA LYS A 503 -1.12 36.95 -16.63
C LYS A 503 -0.35 36.51 -17.86
N ILE A 504 -0.99 35.66 -18.67
CA ILE A 504 -0.54 35.28 -20.00
C ILE A 504 -1.62 35.65 -21.00
N VAL A 505 -1.26 36.38 -22.04
CA VAL A 505 -2.22 36.92 -23.00
C VAL A 505 -1.73 36.79 -24.43
N SER A 506 -2.66 36.78 -25.39
CA SER A 506 -2.34 36.92 -26.80
C SER A 506 -1.60 38.22 -27.09
N SER A 507 -0.57 38.15 -27.91
CA SER A 507 0.15 39.36 -28.38
C SER A 507 -0.69 40.26 -29.27
N ALA A 508 -1.71 39.71 -29.92
CA ALA A 508 -2.63 40.42 -30.80
C ALA A 508 -3.81 41.09 -30.03
N ASN A 509 -4.18 40.49 -28.88
CA ASN A 509 -5.34 40.95 -28.10
C ASN A 509 -5.18 40.61 -26.61
N GLU A 510 -4.77 41.56 -25.82
CA GLU A 510 -4.56 41.40 -24.37
C GLU A 510 -5.82 41.02 -23.57
N MET A 511 -7.01 41.16 -24.15
CA MET A 511 -8.26 40.67 -23.54
C MET A 511 -8.48 39.16 -23.76
N GLN A 512 -7.62 38.52 -24.52
CA GLN A 512 -7.62 37.09 -24.71
C GLN A 512 -6.44 36.47 -23.95
N GLY A 513 -6.73 35.77 -22.89
CA GLY A 513 -5.70 35.14 -22.05
C GLY A 513 -6.23 34.73 -20.70
N TYR A 514 -5.30 34.50 -19.80
CA TYR A 514 -5.58 34.01 -18.46
C TYR A 514 -4.78 34.78 -17.41
N TYR A 515 -5.44 35.07 -16.30
CA TYR A 515 -4.77 35.35 -15.04
C TYR A 515 -4.32 34.07 -14.40
N ILE A 516 -3.21 34.10 -13.68
CA ILE A 516 -2.64 32.95 -12.99
C ILE A 516 -2.72 33.19 -11.49
N GLU A 517 -3.52 32.40 -10.80
CA GLU A 517 -3.74 32.47 -9.35
C GLU A 517 -2.96 31.36 -8.67
N PRO A 518 -1.99 31.66 -7.79
CA PRO A 518 -1.33 30.69 -6.94
C PRO A 518 -2.31 30.05 -5.97
N ASN A 519 -2.01 28.84 -5.51
CA ASN A 519 -2.79 28.20 -4.47
C ASN A 519 -2.54 28.86 -3.10
N SER A 520 -3.61 29.13 -2.37
CA SER A 520 -3.56 29.75 -1.04
C SER A 520 -3.26 28.79 0.11
N GLY A 521 -3.11 27.49 -0.20
CA GLY A 521 -2.88 26.46 0.80
C GLY A 521 -4.15 25.82 1.35
N GLN A 522 -3.96 24.77 2.12
CA GLN A 522 -5.06 23.91 2.56
C GLN A 522 -5.91 24.54 3.68
N PHE A 523 -5.31 25.41 4.49
CA PHE A 523 -5.96 25.94 5.68
C PHE A 523 -6.54 27.34 5.51
N ASP A 524 -6.48 27.88 4.29
CA ASP A 524 -6.99 29.21 3.95
C ASP A 524 -6.37 30.37 4.77
N ASP A 525 -5.32 30.05 5.52
CA ASP A 525 -4.56 30.96 6.36
C ASP A 525 -3.29 31.50 5.66
N LEU A 526 -3.15 31.16 4.39
CA LEU A 526 -2.02 31.51 3.55
C LEU A 526 -0.69 30.85 3.97
N SER A 527 -0.66 30.10 5.06
CA SER A 527 0.57 29.58 5.66
C SER A 527 1.24 28.44 4.87
N ARG A 528 0.48 27.80 3.99
CA ARG A 528 0.92 26.62 3.21
C ARG A 528 0.63 26.78 1.72
N GLY A 529 0.81 28.00 1.21
CA GLY A 529 0.68 28.31 -0.20
C GLY A 529 1.80 27.73 -1.06
N ASP A 530 1.71 27.99 -2.36
CA ASP A 530 2.59 27.37 -3.34
C ASP A 530 4.05 27.78 -3.21
N ASN A 531 4.34 29.04 -2.84
CA ASN A 531 5.71 29.60 -2.79
C ASN A 531 6.57 29.19 -4.01
N ALA A 532 5.95 29.26 -5.19
CA ALA A 532 6.50 28.65 -6.39
C ALA A 532 7.68 29.42 -6.98
N THR A 533 8.58 28.71 -7.63
CA THR A 533 9.45 29.25 -8.65
C THR A 533 8.75 29.15 -10.00
N LEU A 534 8.68 30.24 -10.73
CA LEU A 534 8.16 30.29 -12.09
C LEU A 534 9.33 30.43 -13.07
N PHE A 535 9.31 29.62 -14.11
CA PHE A 535 10.17 29.80 -15.28
C PHE A 535 9.27 30.02 -16.48
N VAL A 536 9.59 31.01 -17.29
CA VAL A 536 8.91 31.27 -18.55
C VAL A 536 9.94 31.15 -19.65
N THR A 537 9.78 30.17 -20.51
CA THR A 537 10.70 29.83 -21.58
C THR A 537 9.99 29.87 -22.93
N LYS A 538 10.75 30.07 -23.99
CA LYS A 538 10.26 29.90 -25.35
C LYS A 538 10.06 28.44 -25.65
N PHE A 539 8.94 28.06 -26.26
CA PHE A 539 8.72 26.70 -26.73
C PHE A 539 9.77 26.30 -27.78
N LYS A 540 10.38 25.13 -27.58
CA LYS A 540 11.34 24.53 -28.52
C LYS A 540 11.11 23.03 -28.62
N GLU A 541 10.71 22.57 -29.79
CA GLU A 541 10.45 21.15 -30.03
C GLU A 541 11.67 20.24 -29.75
N LYS A 542 12.88 20.77 -29.90
CA LYS A 542 14.14 20.04 -29.65
C LYS A 542 14.51 19.91 -28.16
N GLU A 543 13.91 20.69 -27.28
CA GLU A 543 14.20 20.66 -25.85
C GLU A 543 13.43 19.56 -25.10
N GLY A 544 12.71 18.72 -25.82
CA GLY A 544 12.15 17.52 -25.23
C GLY A 544 10.78 17.71 -24.62
N ASP A 545 9.84 18.13 -25.43
CA ASP A 545 8.44 18.27 -25.04
C ASP A 545 7.72 16.93 -24.83
N LYS A 546 8.40 15.84 -25.06
CA LYS A 546 7.87 14.48 -24.99
C LYS A 546 8.61 13.70 -23.91
N ASP A 547 7.86 13.03 -23.07
CA ASP A 547 8.36 12.05 -22.09
C ASP A 547 9.76 12.41 -21.55
N LEU A 548 9.86 13.53 -20.85
CA LEU A 548 11.09 13.92 -20.18
C LEU A 548 11.43 12.82 -19.16
N LEU A 549 12.71 12.47 -19.09
CA LEU A 549 13.23 11.70 -17.97
C LEU A 549 13.15 12.57 -16.72
N THR A 550 13.85 12.30 -15.68
CA THR A 550 13.91 13.20 -14.53
C THR A 550 14.65 14.50 -14.89
N LEU A 551 14.21 15.63 -14.33
CA LEU A 551 14.84 16.94 -14.53
C LEU A 551 15.93 17.21 -13.50
N GLY A 552 17.18 17.30 -13.93
CA GLY A 552 18.30 17.70 -13.12
C GLY A 552 18.61 16.77 -11.94
N SER A 553 19.39 17.25 -10.99
CA SER A 553 19.67 16.55 -9.73
C SER A 553 18.59 16.87 -8.69
N CYS A 554 18.25 15.87 -7.86
CA CYS A 554 17.41 16.12 -6.69
C CYS A 554 18.14 17.02 -5.68
N CYS A 555 17.41 17.50 -4.70
CA CYS A 555 17.93 17.79 -3.36
C CYS A 555 18.55 19.18 -3.16
N ASP A 556 19.08 19.84 -4.15
CA ASP A 556 19.45 21.25 -4.06
C ASP A 556 18.16 22.10 -4.07
N LEU A 557 17.94 22.87 -3.00
CA LEU A 557 16.76 23.72 -2.87
C LEU A 557 16.79 24.93 -3.80
N GLU A 558 17.93 25.28 -4.34
CA GLU A 558 18.10 26.41 -5.25
C GLU A 558 17.97 26.03 -6.73
N VAL A 559 17.97 24.71 -7.02
CA VAL A 559 17.90 24.17 -8.38
C VAL A 559 16.62 23.34 -8.55
N ASP A 560 15.77 23.75 -9.44
CA ASP A 560 14.50 23.07 -9.73
C ASP A 560 14.59 22.14 -10.98
N GLY A 561 15.76 22.11 -11.65
CA GLY A 561 16.04 21.30 -12.84
C GLY A 561 15.57 21.93 -14.15
N VAL A 562 14.91 23.08 -14.09
CA VAL A 562 14.40 23.84 -15.25
C VAL A 562 15.40 24.89 -15.73
N GLU A 563 16.36 25.27 -14.91
CA GLU A 563 17.34 26.31 -15.17
C GLU A 563 18.08 26.17 -16.51
N PRO A 564 18.47 24.95 -16.97
CA PRO A 564 19.14 24.77 -18.24
C PRO A 564 18.31 25.14 -19.48
N TYR A 565 16.98 25.27 -19.31
CA TYR A 565 16.08 25.66 -20.40
C TYR A 565 15.93 27.17 -20.53
N VAL A 566 16.45 27.94 -19.58
CA VAL A 566 16.42 29.42 -19.61
C VAL A 566 17.68 29.92 -20.30
N ASN A 567 17.52 30.40 -21.55
CA ASN A 567 18.64 30.76 -22.44
C ASN A 567 18.71 32.29 -22.72
N ASP A 568 18.00 33.11 -22.00
CA ASP A 568 17.93 34.56 -22.24
C ASP A 568 17.34 34.94 -23.61
N GLU A 569 16.57 34.05 -24.23
CA GLU A 569 15.90 34.30 -25.50
C GLU A 569 14.68 35.20 -25.36
N SER A 570 14.30 35.88 -26.46
CA SER A 570 13.09 36.69 -26.48
C SER A 570 11.84 35.80 -26.41
N ILE A 571 10.92 36.18 -25.51
CA ILE A 571 9.59 35.54 -25.37
C ILE A 571 8.46 36.48 -25.82
N GLU A 572 8.79 37.68 -26.33
CA GLU A 572 7.79 38.64 -26.83
C GLU A 572 7.11 38.07 -28.08
N ALA A 573 5.80 37.93 -28.03
CA ALA A 573 4.98 37.38 -29.10
C ALA A 573 5.49 36.03 -29.63
N GLN A 574 5.91 35.16 -28.73
CA GLN A 574 6.37 33.81 -29.02
C GLN A 574 5.39 32.80 -28.44
N ASN A 575 5.49 31.55 -28.91
CA ASN A 575 4.93 30.42 -28.19
C ASN A 575 5.77 30.17 -26.94
N ILE A 576 5.17 30.24 -25.75
CA ILE A 576 5.88 30.19 -24.48
C ILE A 576 5.39 29.06 -23.62
N VAL A 577 6.29 28.53 -22.79
CA VAL A 577 6.04 27.48 -21.83
C VAL A 577 6.20 28.05 -20.43
N LEU A 578 5.20 27.86 -19.61
CA LEU A 578 5.27 28.15 -18.19
C LEU A 578 5.67 26.89 -17.43
N TRP A 579 6.75 27.01 -16.64
CA TRP A 579 7.10 26.02 -15.65
C TRP A 579 6.76 26.59 -14.28
N TYR A 580 5.97 25.82 -13.53
CA TYR A 580 5.49 26.23 -12.22
C TYR A 580 5.93 25.18 -11.20
N VAL A 581 6.82 25.57 -10.27
CA VAL A 581 7.44 24.66 -9.32
C VAL A 581 7.12 25.11 -7.89
N PRO A 582 5.98 24.67 -7.34
CA PRO A 582 5.63 24.99 -5.96
C PRO A 582 6.53 24.27 -4.97
N ARG A 583 6.61 24.78 -3.74
CA ARG A 583 7.47 24.29 -2.66
C ARG A 583 6.65 24.08 -1.41
N ILE A 584 6.46 22.83 -1.03
CA ILE A 584 5.65 22.49 0.13
C ILE A 584 6.43 21.65 1.11
N ARG A 585 6.33 22.01 2.39
CA ARG A 585 6.89 21.23 3.48
C ARG A 585 5.86 20.27 4.03
N ASN A 586 6.26 19.00 4.25
CA ASN A 586 5.42 18.08 4.98
C ASN A 586 5.48 18.34 6.49
N ASP A 587 4.49 17.82 7.21
CA ASP A 587 4.36 17.95 8.65
C ASP A 587 3.77 16.65 9.22
N ALA A 588 4.41 16.12 10.26
CA ALA A 588 3.96 14.94 10.99
C ALA A 588 3.42 15.29 12.38
N GLU A 589 3.44 16.57 12.76
CA GLU A 589 2.98 17.01 14.07
C GLU A 589 1.48 16.77 14.24
N LYS A 590 1.10 16.19 15.36
CA LYS A 590 -0.29 15.84 15.62
C LYS A 590 -1.19 17.08 15.63
N GLY A 591 -2.19 17.05 14.76
CA GLY A 591 -3.15 18.16 14.57
C GLY A 591 -2.71 19.18 13.50
N GLN A 592 -1.50 19.03 12.95
CA GLN A 592 -0.96 19.85 11.87
C GLN A 592 -0.47 19.02 10.68
N GLU A 593 -0.81 17.74 10.67
CA GLU A 593 -0.34 16.80 9.63
C GLU A 593 -0.65 17.33 8.23
N TYR A 594 0.34 17.25 7.35
CA TYR A 594 0.28 17.78 5.99
C TYR A 594 1.24 17.07 5.06
N CYS A 595 0.83 16.70 3.86
CA CYS A 595 1.58 15.79 2.98
C CYS A 595 2.01 14.51 3.72
N TRP A 596 1.12 13.94 4.53
CA TRP A 596 1.42 12.87 5.44
C TRP A 596 0.43 11.73 5.35
N ALA A 597 0.88 10.54 5.64
CA ALA A 597 0.02 9.38 5.85
C ALA A 597 0.55 8.54 7.01
N ASP A 598 -0.34 7.93 7.74
CA ASP A 598 0.00 7.06 8.84
C ASP A 598 -0.95 5.88 8.98
N THR A 599 -0.46 4.80 9.56
CA THR A 599 -1.26 3.63 9.90
C THR A 599 -1.42 3.59 11.42
N ARG A 600 -2.66 3.59 11.88
CA ARG A 600 -2.98 3.61 13.31
C ARG A 600 -4.12 2.65 13.63
N ILE A 601 -4.28 2.38 14.91
CA ILE A 601 -5.48 1.73 15.41
C ILE A 601 -6.50 2.82 15.73
N GLY A 602 -7.68 2.74 15.11
CA GLY A 602 -8.80 3.63 15.34
C GLY A 602 -9.39 3.45 16.74
N GLU A 603 -10.29 4.37 17.13
CA GLU A 603 -10.97 4.30 18.42
C GLU A 603 -11.83 3.04 18.59
N ASP A 604 -12.29 2.47 17.50
CA ASP A 604 -13.05 1.22 17.41
C ASP A 604 -12.15 -0.04 17.44
N GLY A 605 -10.83 0.11 17.55
CA GLY A 605 -9.84 -0.96 17.51
C GLY A 605 -9.50 -1.48 16.12
N ASN A 606 -10.03 -0.89 15.05
CA ASN A 606 -9.71 -1.27 13.68
C ASN A 606 -8.44 -0.59 13.18
N LEU A 607 -7.75 -1.25 12.24
CA LEU A 607 -6.61 -0.68 11.54
C LEU A 607 -7.08 0.36 10.53
N GLU A 608 -6.61 1.59 10.67
CA GLU A 608 -6.90 2.70 9.76
C GLU A 608 -5.64 3.17 9.05
N VAL A 609 -5.78 3.49 7.77
CA VAL A 609 -4.80 4.29 7.03
C VAL A 609 -5.35 5.70 6.93
N LYS A 610 -4.79 6.63 7.70
CA LYS A 610 -5.17 8.03 7.67
C LYS A 610 -4.23 8.81 6.74
N VAL A 611 -4.81 9.64 5.88
CA VAL A 611 -4.09 10.43 4.89
C VAL A 611 -4.43 11.90 5.11
N TRP A 612 -3.41 12.74 5.18
CA TRP A 612 -3.51 14.20 5.19
C TRP A 612 -2.84 14.72 3.91
N PRO A 613 -3.59 14.83 2.81
CA PRO A 613 -3.03 15.24 1.54
C PRO A 613 -2.67 16.72 1.56
N CYS A 614 -1.64 17.09 0.85
CA CYS A 614 -1.40 18.48 0.46
C CYS A 614 -1.64 18.66 -1.04
N THR A 615 -2.07 19.85 -1.40
CA THR A 615 -2.51 20.19 -2.75
C THR A 615 -1.86 21.49 -3.18
N VAL A 616 -1.22 21.50 -4.34
CA VAL A 616 -0.52 22.67 -4.90
C VAL A 616 -0.77 22.80 -6.38
N GLY A 617 -0.58 23.99 -6.90
CA GLY A 617 -0.61 24.27 -8.33
C GLY A 617 -1.54 25.41 -8.73
N PRO A 618 -1.24 26.09 -9.85
CA PRO A 618 -1.88 27.33 -10.26
C PRO A 618 -3.27 27.11 -10.85
N LYS A 619 -4.15 28.07 -10.63
CA LYS A 619 -5.43 28.19 -11.33
C LYS A 619 -5.33 29.26 -12.40
N PHE A 620 -5.80 28.93 -13.59
CA PHE A 620 -5.87 29.82 -14.74
C PHE A 620 -7.31 30.30 -14.89
N ILE A 621 -7.50 31.63 -14.85
CA ILE A 621 -8.81 32.27 -14.88
C ILE A 621 -8.89 33.14 -16.15
N PRO A 622 -9.85 32.86 -17.05
CA PRO A 622 -9.94 33.60 -18.31
C PRO A 622 -10.19 35.08 -18.09
N ILE A 623 -9.44 35.89 -18.82
CA ILE A 623 -9.66 37.34 -18.83
C ILE A 623 -11.00 37.61 -19.52
N ARG A 624 -11.88 38.33 -18.86
CA ARG A 624 -13.21 38.67 -19.37
C ARG A 624 -13.34 40.21 -19.43
N LYS A 625 -14.15 40.66 -20.40
CA LYS A 625 -14.54 42.08 -20.47
C LYS A 625 -15.44 42.45 -19.30
#